data_cb270e1624d682527fd7960495affb39
#
_entry.id   cb270e1624d682527fd7960495affb39
#
_cell.length_a   1.000
_cell.length_b   1.000
_cell.length_c   1.000
_cell.angle_alpha   90.00
_cell.angle_beta   90.00
_cell.angle_gamma   90.00
#
_symmetry.space_group_name_H-M   'P 1'
#
loop_
_entity.id
_entity.type
_entity.pdbx_description
1 polymer ?
#
loop_
_entity_poly.entity_id
_entity_poly.type
_entity_poly.pdbx_seq_one_letter_code
_entity_poly.pdbx_strand_id
1 'polypeptide(L)'
;MINRVALIIRVNFIYSLNISYILAQGFIFNDESELQGLSFIHDHGGADQRFYIETIGAGVCLFDFDNDQDLDLYFCQGSPLPGWDKDLELENKLFRNDNGQWTDVTSDAGVGDRSYSMGCA
;
A
#
# COMPACT_ATOMS: atom_id res chain seq x y z
N MET A 1 3.40 28.50 53.34
CA MET A 1 2.34 27.50 53.06
C MET A 1 1.97 27.68 51.60
N ILE A 2 2.61 26.93 50.70
CA ILE A 2 2.34 27.02 49.26
C ILE A 2 0.99 26.34 49.01
N ASN A 3 0.09 27.08 48.43
CA ASN A 3 -1.31 26.75 48.29
C ASN A 3 -1.46 25.48 47.38
N ARG A 4 -1.84 24.35 47.98
CA ARG A 4 -2.05 23.07 47.26
C ARG A 4 -3.01 23.18 46.08
N VAL A 5 -3.95 24.13 46.15
CA VAL A 5 -4.91 24.41 45.10
C VAL A 5 -4.24 24.98 43.84
N ALA A 6 -3.23 25.85 44.01
CA ALA A 6 -2.51 26.42 42.87
C ALA A 6 -1.66 25.36 42.13
N LEU A 7 -1.17 24.33 42.86
CA LEU A 7 -0.41 23.23 42.26
C LEU A 7 -1.33 22.28 41.43
N ILE A 8 -2.55 22.00 41.93
CA ILE A 8 -3.51 21.15 41.22
C ILE A 8 -3.99 21.82 39.93
N ILE A 9 -4.24 23.14 39.95
CA ILE A 9 -4.64 23.89 38.76
C ILE A 9 -3.52 23.90 37.72
N ARG A 10 -2.26 24.04 38.12
CA ARG A 10 -1.13 24.00 37.20
C ARG A 10 -0.91 22.61 36.57
N VAL A 11 -1.08 21.56 37.36
CA VAL A 11 -0.94 20.17 36.83
C VAL A 11 -2.06 19.89 35.82
N ASN A 12 -3.31 20.22 36.12
CA ASN A 12 -4.43 20.02 35.20
C ASN A 12 -4.30 20.85 33.92
N PHE A 13 -3.77 22.08 34.02
CA PHE A 13 -3.54 22.93 32.86
C PHE A 13 -2.45 22.35 31.93
N ILE A 14 -1.37 21.79 32.50
CA ILE A 14 -0.31 21.14 31.72
C ILE A 14 -0.83 19.86 31.03
N TYR A 15 -1.63 19.05 31.71
CA TYR A 15 -2.23 17.85 31.12
C TYR A 15 -3.23 18.21 30.00
N SER A 16 -4.05 19.22 30.17
CA SER A 16 -5.00 19.65 29.15
C SER A 16 -4.30 20.23 27.90
N LEU A 17 -3.20 20.96 28.09
CA LEU A 17 -2.38 21.45 26.99
C LEU A 17 -1.69 20.32 26.19
N ASN A 18 -1.19 19.31 26.88
CA ASN A 18 -0.57 18.15 26.20
C ASN A 18 -1.59 17.31 25.42
N ILE A 19 -2.79 17.09 25.99
CA ILE A 19 -3.86 16.38 25.28
C ILE A 19 -4.34 17.17 24.07
N SER A 20 -4.49 18.50 24.19
CA SER A 20 -4.86 19.36 23.07
C SER A 20 -3.80 19.36 21.96
N TYR A 21 -2.52 19.29 22.32
CA TYR A 21 -1.43 19.22 21.35
C TYR A 21 -1.43 17.87 20.58
N ILE A 22 -1.70 16.76 21.26
CA ILE A 22 -1.81 15.43 20.63
C ILE A 22 -2.99 15.35 19.64
N LEU A 23 -4.13 15.96 20.01
CA LEU A 23 -5.32 16.01 19.14
C LEU A 23 -5.16 16.96 17.94
N ALA A 24 -4.19 17.88 17.98
CA ALA A 24 -3.91 18.80 16.89
C ALA A 24 -2.90 18.26 15.86
N GLN A 25 -2.29 17.09 16.10
CA GLN A 25 -1.42 16.46 15.10
C GLN A 25 -2.29 15.83 14.01
N GLY A 26 -2.20 16.36 12.80
CA GLY A 26 -2.82 15.78 11.63
C GLY A 26 -2.19 14.41 11.30
N PHE A 27 -2.94 13.59 10.60
CA PHE A 27 -2.39 12.35 10.03
C PHE A 27 -1.37 12.71 8.94
N ILE A 28 -0.19 12.09 9.00
CA ILE A 28 0.85 12.21 7.99
C ILE A 28 0.97 10.83 7.34
N PHE A 29 0.85 10.82 6.00
CA PHE A 29 1.09 9.62 5.22
C PHE A 29 2.49 9.73 4.61
N ASN A 30 3.32 8.73 4.87
CA ASN A 30 4.64 8.58 4.27
C ASN A 30 4.59 7.39 3.31
N ASP A 31 5.23 7.53 2.16
CA ASP A 31 5.49 6.39 1.28
C ASP A 31 6.76 5.68 1.76
N GLU A 32 6.59 4.46 2.23
CA GLU A 32 7.66 3.59 2.75
C GLU A 32 7.78 2.29 1.94
N SER A 33 7.09 2.20 0.80
CA SER A 33 6.99 0.98 0.00
C SER A 33 8.35 0.36 -0.32
N GLU A 34 9.29 1.14 -0.83
CA GLU A 34 10.64 0.67 -1.15
C GLU A 34 11.41 0.20 0.08
N LEU A 35 11.31 0.91 1.21
CA LEU A 35 11.99 0.56 2.46
C LEU A 35 11.48 -0.76 3.04
N GLN A 36 10.22 -1.08 2.77
CA GLN A 36 9.57 -2.28 3.25
C GLN A 36 9.60 -3.44 2.24
N GLY A 37 10.23 -3.26 1.09
CA GLY A 37 10.39 -4.30 0.06
C GLY A 37 9.23 -4.38 -0.95
N LEU A 38 8.30 -3.42 -0.94
CA LEU A 38 7.19 -3.37 -1.90
C LEU A 38 7.62 -2.62 -3.16
N SER A 39 8.01 -3.34 -4.19
CA SER A 39 8.54 -2.80 -5.45
C SER A 39 7.63 -3.16 -6.64
N PHE A 40 6.43 -2.59 -6.70
CA PHE A 40 5.50 -2.79 -7.80
C PHE A 40 5.21 -1.48 -8.52
N ILE A 41 5.29 -1.51 -9.84
CA ILE A 41 4.88 -0.40 -10.69
C ILE A 41 3.85 -0.91 -11.69
N HIS A 42 2.65 -0.33 -11.64
CA HIS A 42 1.62 -0.65 -12.60
C HIS A 42 1.95 -0.06 -13.97
N ASP A 43 1.85 -0.88 -15.01
CA ASP A 43 1.90 -0.44 -16.40
C ASP A 43 0.69 -1.00 -17.16
N HIS A 44 -0.08 -0.15 -17.79
CA HIS A 44 -1.28 -0.54 -18.54
C HIS A 44 -0.99 -1.21 -19.89
N GLY A 45 0.29 -1.38 -20.24
CA GLY A 45 0.68 -2.08 -21.48
C GLY A 45 0.39 -1.33 -22.77
N GLY A 46 0.06 -0.05 -22.70
CA GLY A 46 -0.31 0.76 -23.87
C GLY A 46 0.89 1.26 -24.67
N ALA A 47 0.66 1.54 -25.97
CA ALA A 47 1.65 2.03 -26.93
C ALA A 47 1.03 3.11 -27.81
N ASP A 48 0.73 4.27 -27.25
CA ASP A 48 0.24 5.49 -27.93
C ASP A 48 -1.07 5.35 -28.76
N GLN A 49 -1.63 4.16 -28.87
CA GLN A 49 -2.82 3.89 -29.70
C GLN A 49 -4.16 4.13 -29.00
N ARG A 50 -4.16 4.42 -27.69
CA ARG A 50 -5.33 4.74 -26.87
C ARG A 50 -6.45 3.69 -26.96
N PHE A 51 -6.14 2.47 -26.53
CA PHE A 51 -7.16 1.44 -26.39
C PHE A 51 -8.09 1.75 -25.19
N TYR A 52 -9.38 1.44 -25.34
CA TYR A 52 -10.35 1.70 -24.27
C TYR A 52 -9.97 1.03 -22.94
N ILE A 53 -9.33 -0.16 -22.99
CA ILE A 53 -8.92 -0.92 -21.82
C ILE A 53 -7.86 -0.17 -20.97
N GLU A 54 -7.05 0.71 -21.57
CA GLU A 54 -6.07 1.53 -20.86
C GLU A 54 -6.71 2.55 -19.90
N THR A 55 -8.00 2.85 -20.07
CA THR A 55 -8.73 3.78 -19.20
C THR A 55 -9.23 3.13 -17.93
N ILE A 56 -9.13 1.80 -17.83
CA ILE A 56 -9.56 1.02 -16.67
C ILE A 56 -8.32 0.77 -15.81
N GLY A 57 -8.33 1.29 -14.58
CA GLY A 57 -7.24 1.07 -13.63
C GLY A 57 -7.13 -0.38 -13.20
N ALA A 58 -5.95 -0.78 -12.77
CA ALA A 58 -5.73 -2.09 -12.18
C ALA A 58 -6.32 -2.19 -10.77
N GLY A 59 -6.70 -3.40 -10.37
CA GLY A 59 -7.14 -3.71 -9.02
C GLY A 59 -5.98 -4.11 -8.11
N VAL A 60 -6.26 -4.02 -6.81
CA VAL A 60 -5.42 -4.57 -5.75
C VAL A 60 -6.31 -5.29 -4.75
N CYS A 61 -5.89 -6.45 -4.28
CA CYS A 61 -6.57 -7.21 -3.24
C CYS A 61 -5.70 -7.29 -1.99
N LEU A 62 -6.38 -7.22 -0.84
CA LEU A 62 -5.82 -7.47 0.47
C LEU A 62 -6.47 -8.72 1.03
N PHE A 63 -5.69 -9.74 1.37
CA PHE A 63 -6.14 -10.99 1.97
C PHE A 63 -4.98 -11.70 2.66
N ASP A 64 -5.26 -12.55 3.60
CA ASP A 64 -4.29 -13.38 4.31
C ASP A 64 -4.04 -14.65 3.48
N PHE A 65 -2.94 -14.67 2.74
CA PHE A 65 -2.58 -15.72 1.77
C PHE A 65 -2.10 -16.99 2.46
N ASP A 66 -1.30 -16.86 3.52
CA ASP A 66 -0.63 -17.98 4.18
C ASP A 66 -1.18 -18.30 5.58
N ASN A 67 -2.23 -17.58 6.02
CA ASN A 67 -2.93 -17.73 7.29
C ASN A 67 -2.06 -17.38 8.51
N ASP A 68 -1.22 -16.36 8.38
CA ASP A 68 -0.39 -15.85 9.48
C ASP A 68 -1.03 -14.65 10.22
N GLN A 69 -2.21 -14.16 9.78
CA GLN A 69 -3.01 -13.05 10.27
C GLN A 69 -2.51 -11.67 9.85
N ASP A 70 -1.47 -11.58 9.03
CA ASP A 70 -1.09 -10.37 8.32
C ASP A 70 -1.81 -10.32 6.98
N LEU A 71 -2.11 -9.11 6.47
CA LEU A 71 -2.75 -8.97 5.17
C LEU A 71 -1.69 -8.84 4.08
N ASP A 72 -1.79 -9.68 3.07
CA ASP A 72 -0.97 -9.70 1.87
C ASP A 72 -1.56 -8.85 0.76
N LEU A 73 -0.75 -8.52 -0.24
CA LEU A 73 -1.13 -7.70 -1.38
C LEU A 73 -1.03 -8.47 -2.69
N TYR A 74 -2.13 -8.55 -3.43
CA TYR A 74 -2.11 -9.02 -4.81
C TYR A 74 -2.42 -7.87 -5.76
N PHE A 75 -1.47 -7.53 -6.61
CA PHE A 75 -1.59 -6.48 -7.61
C PHE A 75 -1.95 -7.05 -8.97
N CYS A 76 -3.01 -6.51 -9.57
CA CYS A 76 -3.33 -6.74 -10.95
C CYS A 76 -2.44 -5.90 -11.86
N GLN A 77 -2.01 -6.45 -12.99
CA GLN A 77 -1.14 -5.78 -13.96
C GLN A 77 -1.80 -5.72 -15.33
N GLY A 78 -1.42 -4.74 -16.12
CA GLY A 78 -1.76 -4.72 -17.54
C GLY A 78 -1.04 -5.82 -18.32
N SER A 79 -1.29 -5.87 -19.62
CA SER A 79 -0.61 -6.80 -20.54
C SER A 79 -0.22 -6.05 -21.80
N PRO A 80 0.86 -6.42 -22.48
CA PRO A 80 1.29 -5.79 -23.72
C PRO A 80 0.17 -5.67 -24.75
N LEU A 81 -0.17 -4.45 -25.16
CA LEU A 81 -1.15 -4.16 -26.20
C LEU A 81 -0.44 -4.01 -27.56
N PRO A 82 -1.17 -4.03 -28.69
CA PRO A 82 -0.58 -3.84 -30.00
C PRO A 82 0.26 -2.55 -30.09
N GLY A 83 1.50 -2.69 -30.52
CA GLY A 83 2.47 -1.59 -30.56
C GLY A 83 3.38 -1.48 -29.34
N TRP A 84 3.21 -2.34 -28.32
CA TRP A 84 4.13 -2.42 -27.20
C TRP A 84 5.55 -2.77 -27.67
N ASP A 85 6.53 -1.95 -27.27
CA ASP A 85 7.94 -2.07 -27.69
C ASP A 85 8.93 -2.09 -26.51
N LYS A 86 8.41 -2.10 -25.28
CA LYS A 86 9.27 -2.18 -24.09
C LYS A 86 9.67 -3.63 -23.81
N ASP A 87 10.95 -3.84 -23.49
CA ASP A 87 11.47 -5.12 -23.01
C ASP A 87 11.19 -5.29 -21.52
N LEU A 88 9.90 -5.41 -21.18
CA LEU A 88 9.41 -5.56 -19.83
C LEU A 88 8.29 -6.60 -19.80
N GLU A 89 8.45 -7.62 -18.98
CA GLU A 89 7.38 -8.58 -18.72
C GLU A 89 6.38 -8.00 -17.71
N LEU A 90 5.11 -7.95 -18.10
CA LEU A 90 4.02 -7.54 -17.25
C LEU A 90 3.33 -8.79 -16.70
N GLU A 91 3.22 -8.89 -15.38
CA GLU A 91 2.48 -9.95 -14.70
C GLU A 91 1.91 -9.46 -13.37
N ASN A 92 0.82 -10.07 -12.95
CA ASN A 92 0.27 -9.83 -11.61
C ASN A 92 1.29 -10.22 -10.54
N LYS A 93 1.29 -9.53 -9.40
CA LYS A 93 2.25 -9.76 -8.33
C LYS A 93 1.58 -10.02 -6.99
N LEU A 94 2.06 -11.05 -6.29
CA LEU A 94 1.70 -11.35 -4.91
C LEU A 94 2.88 -11.00 -3.98
N PHE A 95 2.62 -10.09 -3.05
CA PHE A 95 3.56 -9.75 -1.99
C PHE A 95 3.04 -10.27 -0.66
N ARG A 96 3.80 -11.16 -0.05
CA ARG A 96 3.56 -11.61 1.31
C ARG A 96 4.06 -10.57 2.29
N ASN A 97 3.27 -10.32 3.31
CA ASN A 97 3.56 -9.39 4.39
C ASN A 97 4.00 -10.16 5.64
N ASP A 98 5.22 -9.97 6.06
CA ASP A 98 5.75 -10.52 7.31
C ASP A 98 5.95 -9.34 8.30
N ASN A 99 4.91 -8.96 9.05
CA ASN A 99 4.95 -7.84 10.02
C ASN A 99 5.42 -6.50 9.42
N GLY A 100 4.94 -6.15 8.24
CA GLY A 100 5.28 -4.91 7.53
C GLY A 100 6.51 -5.01 6.63
N GLN A 101 7.10 -6.19 6.48
CA GLN A 101 8.12 -6.47 5.46
C GLN A 101 7.50 -7.28 4.33
N TRP A 102 7.63 -6.79 3.12
CA TRP A 102 7.01 -7.37 1.93
C TRP A 102 8.00 -8.22 1.13
N THR A 103 7.57 -9.38 0.71
CA THR A 103 8.36 -10.30 -0.11
C THR A 103 7.55 -10.71 -1.34
N ASP A 104 8.10 -10.53 -2.54
CA ASP A 104 7.48 -11.04 -3.78
C ASP A 104 7.52 -12.58 -3.76
N VAL A 105 6.36 -13.19 -3.63
CA VAL A 105 6.17 -14.65 -3.62
C VAL A 105 5.39 -15.14 -4.85
N THR A 106 5.25 -14.30 -5.86
CA THR A 106 4.46 -14.56 -7.07
C THR A 106 4.80 -15.90 -7.71
N SER A 107 6.09 -16.16 -7.93
CA SER A 107 6.57 -17.40 -8.57
C SER A 107 6.36 -18.61 -7.67
N ASP A 108 6.60 -18.48 -6.37
CA ASP A 108 6.47 -19.57 -5.41
C ASP A 108 5.01 -20.00 -5.25
N ALA A 109 4.12 -19.03 -5.27
CA ALA A 109 2.66 -19.25 -5.22
C ALA A 109 2.06 -19.66 -6.57
N GLY A 110 2.76 -19.45 -7.68
CA GLY A 110 2.29 -19.79 -9.03
C GLY A 110 1.12 -18.93 -9.51
N VAL A 111 1.05 -17.66 -9.07
CA VAL A 111 -0.09 -16.78 -9.34
C VAL A 111 0.24 -15.61 -10.27
N GLY A 112 1.38 -15.61 -10.93
CA GLY A 112 1.80 -14.62 -11.91
C GLY A 112 1.02 -14.75 -13.22
N ASP A 113 -0.14 -14.09 -13.32
CA ASP A 113 -0.92 -14.00 -14.55
C ASP A 113 -0.40 -12.86 -15.43
N ARG A 114 -0.19 -13.15 -16.72
CA ARG A 114 0.26 -12.19 -17.74
C ARG A 114 -0.85 -11.68 -18.65
N SER A 115 -2.08 -12.11 -18.39
CA SER A 115 -3.26 -11.54 -19.06
C SER A 115 -3.53 -10.13 -18.57
N TYR A 116 -4.35 -9.38 -19.31
CA TYR A 116 -4.78 -8.06 -18.86
C TYR A 116 -5.74 -8.20 -17.67
N SER A 117 -5.28 -7.88 -16.47
CA SER A 117 -6.05 -8.02 -15.24
C SER A 117 -6.58 -6.66 -14.77
N MET A 118 -7.87 -6.58 -14.47
CA MET A 118 -8.54 -5.35 -14.04
C MET A 118 -8.96 -5.38 -12.56
N GLY A 119 -9.03 -6.56 -11.96
CA GLY A 119 -9.44 -6.73 -10.58
C GLY A 119 -9.25 -8.15 -10.09
N CYS A 120 -9.34 -8.30 -8.78
CA CYS A 120 -9.29 -9.56 -8.07
C CYS A 120 -10.41 -9.62 -7.02
N ALA A 121 -10.88 -10.81 -6.68
CA ALA A 121 -11.90 -11.06 -5.66
C ALA A 121 -11.70 -12.45 -5.02
#